data_662b2bc892f1c33891a8263fe5bce284
#
_entry.id   662b2bc892f1c33891a8263fe5bce284
#
_cell.length_a   1.000
_cell.length_b   1.000
_cell.length_c   1.000
_cell.angle_alpha   90.00
_cell.angle_beta   90.00
_cell.angle_gamma   90.00
#
_symmetry.space_group_name_H-M   'P 1'
#
loop_
_entity.id
_entity.type
_entity.pdbx_description
1 polymer ?
#
loop_
_entity_poly.entity_id
_entity_poly.type
_entity_poly.pdbx_seq_one_letter_code
_entity_poly.pdbx_strand_id
1 'polypeptide(L)'
;MNITDRGLSEDQRMMRDSCRAFVDDFVIPFIRRNWQQEWVMDPDARLPPEILQAADRIGIRTLGVPEEFGGMQLDPASEVQTFSVISEEIARGDSGLADKLVQNWKVSVLLRNVAPRHLQQRWFPRLVGDPGFLLAHCLTEPRGASDRWLPYNVPEAAMQTKARL
;
A
#
# COMPACT_ATOMS: atom_id res chain seq x y z
N MET A 1 5.46 -26.77 11.34
CA MET A 1 5.73 -25.31 11.44
C MET A 1 6.41 -24.91 10.15
N ASN A 2 5.75 -24.10 9.34
CA ASN A 2 6.27 -23.68 8.04
C ASN A 2 7.48 -22.76 8.25
N ILE A 3 8.49 -22.83 7.40
CA ILE A 3 9.70 -21.97 7.50
C ILE A 3 9.30 -20.48 7.52
N THR A 4 8.23 -20.13 6.79
CA THR A 4 7.67 -18.78 6.71
C THR A 4 6.98 -18.30 8.01
N ASP A 5 6.73 -19.19 8.99
CA ASP A 5 6.08 -18.84 10.26
C ASP A 5 7.07 -18.47 11.36
N ARG A 6 8.38 -18.64 11.10
CA ARG A 6 9.41 -18.34 12.10
C ARG A 6 9.48 -16.84 12.36
N GLY A 7 9.26 -16.45 13.60
CA GLY A 7 9.37 -15.06 14.04
C GLY A 7 8.11 -14.20 13.88
N LEU A 8 7.00 -14.74 13.35
CA LEU A 8 5.74 -14.01 13.29
C LEU A 8 5.00 -14.11 14.63
N SER A 9 4.44 -12.99 15.08
CA SER A 9 3.48 -12.96 16.17
C SER A 9 2.17 -13.69 15.79
N GLU A 10 1.32 -13.93 16.77
CA GLU A 10 -0.01 -14.52 16.52
C GLU A 10 -0.86 -13.59 15.64
N ASP A 11 -0.85 -12.30 15.93
CA ASP A 11 -1.58 -11.29 15.13
C ASP A 11 -1.08 -11.25 13.67
N GLN A 12 0.23 -11.29 13.47
CA GLN A 12 0.81 -11.31 12.13
C GLN A 12 0.40 -12.57 11.34
N ARG A 13 0.34 -13.72 12.02
CA ARG A 13 -0.17 -14.96 11.39
C ARG A 13 -1.64 -14.85 11.04
N MET A 14 -2.46 -14.32 11.95
CA MET A 14 -3.89 -14.08 11.70
C MET A 14 -4.11 -13.15 10.51
N MET A 15 -3.38 -12.03 10.46
CA MET A 15 -3.46 -11.08 9.35
C MET A 15 -3.03 -11.71 8.02
N ARG A 16 -1.93 -12.47 8.02
CA ARG A 16 -1.47 -13.22 6.85
C ARG A 16 -2.53 -14.20 6.36
N ASP A 17 -3.13 -14.99 7.26
CA ASP A 17 -4.11 -16.02 6.89
C ASP A 17 -5.40 -15.38 6.36
N SER A 18 -5.84 -14.27 6.94
CA SER A 18 -6.96 -13.47 6.42
C SER A 18 -6.64 -12.89 5.03
N CYS A 19 -5.42 -12.39 4.85
CA CYS A 19 -4.97 -11.89 3.56
C CYS A 19 -4.88 -13.01 2.51
N ARG A 20 -4.40 -14.19 2.91
CA ARG A 20 -4.36 -15.38 2.05
C ARG A 20 -5.74 -15.79 1.57
N ALA A 21 -6.71 -15.84 2.46
CA ALA A 21 -8.10 -16.14 2.12
C ALA A 21 -8.67 -15.09 1.13
N PHE A 22 -8.42 -13.80 1.39
CA PHE A 22 -8.79 -12.72 0.45
C PHE A 22 -8.18 -12.94 -0.94
N VAL A 23 -6.90 -13.30 -1.01
CA VAL A 23 -6.22 -13.53 -2.28
C VAL A 23 -6.80 -14.73 -3.01
N ASP A 24 -7.03 -15.83 -2.31
CA ASP A 24 -7.56 -17.06 -2.91
C ASP A 24 -9.01 -16.92 -3.36
N ASP A 25 -9.84 -16.22 -2.57
CA ASP A 25 -11.28 -16.12 -2.81
C ASP A 25 -11.67 -14.98 -3.76
N PHE A 26 -10.89 -13.89 -3.79
CA PHE A 26 -11.23 -12.69 -4.56
C PHE A 26 -10.20 -12.35 -5.64
N VAL A 27 -8.90 -12.22 -5.28
CA VAL A 27 -7.89 -11.70 -6.21
C VAL A 27 -7.63 -12.69 -7.34
N ILE A 28 -7.25 -13.92 -7.02
CA ILE A 28 -6.92 -14.95 -8.03
C ILE A 28 -8.10 -15.22 -8.97
N PRO A 29 -9.35 -15.43 -8.49
CA PRO A 29 -10.49 -15.63 -9.39
C PRO A 29 -10.77 -14.40 -10.26
N PHE A 30 -10.60 -13.18 -9.72
CA PHE A 30 -10.78 -11.95 -10.50
C PHE A 30 -9.75 -11.87 -11.63
N ILE A 31 -8.47 -12.02 -11.31
CA ILE A 31 -7.39 -11.96 -12.30
C ILE A 31 -7.58 -13.04 -13.38
N ARG A 32 -7.91 -14.28 -13.01
CA ARG A 32 -8.16 -15.38 -13.97
C ARG A 32 -9.30 -15.08 -14.94
N ARG A 33 -10.36 -14.40 -14.49
CA ARG A 33 -11.48 -14.01 -15.37
C ARG A 33 -11.16 -12.83 -16.27
N ASN A 34 -10.29 -11.94 -15.83
CA ASN A 34 -10.08 -10.63 -16.46
C ASN A 34 -8.65 -10.42 -17.00
N TRP A 35 -7.79 -11.44 -16.99
CA TRP A 35 -6.38 -11.30 -17.35
C TRP A 35 -6.12 -10.68 -18.73
N GLN A 36 -7.02 -10.93 -19.70
CA GLN A 36 -6.94 -10.32 -21.03
C GLN A 36 -7.39 -8.86 -21.06
N GLN A 37 -8.17 -8.43 -20.07
CA GLN A 37 -8.70 -7.06 -19.97
C GLN A 37 -7.82 -6.16 -19.11
N GLU A 38 -6.90 -6.72 -18.35
CA GLU A 38 -6.00 -5.99 -17.46
C GLU A 38 -5.22 -4.90 -18.19
N TRP A 39 -4.83 -5.16 -19.43
CA TRP A 39 -4.08 -4.22 -20.27
C TRP A 39 -4.96 -3.28 -21.09
N VAL A 40 -6.26 -3.50 -21.13
CA VAL A 40 -7.26 -2.69 -21.82
C VAL A 40 -8.13 -1.94 -20.82
N MET A 41 -7.68 -1.84 -19.58
CA MET A 41 -8.41 -1.08 -18.56
C MET A 41 -8.59 0.36 -19.03
N ASP A 42 -9.84 0.82 -19.00
CA ASP A 42 -10.18 2.22 -19.12
C ASP A 42 -9.21 3.05 -18.27
N PRO A 43 -8.50 4.04 -18.82
CA PRO A 43 -7.62 4.91 -18.05
C PRO A 43 -8.30 5.54 -16.82
N ASP A 44 -9.63 5.66 -16.89
CA ASP A 44 -10.46 6.13 -15.79
C ASP A 44 -10.94 5.00 -14.85
N ALA A 45 -10.91 3.73 -15.29
CA ALA A 45 -11.21 2.55 -14.50
C ALA A 45 -9.95 2.03 -13.81
N ARG A 46 -9.57 2.65 -12.78
CA ARG A 46 -8.42 2.34 -11.92
C ARG A 46 -8.50 0.91 -11.36
N LEU A 47 -8.01 0.61 -10.19
CA LEU A 47 -8.16 -0.73 -9.60
C LEU A 47 -9.65 -1.11 -9.46
N PRO A 48 -10.01 -2.39 -9.70
CA PRO A 48 -11.39 -2.85 -9.62
C PRO A 48 -12.02 -2.52 -8.27
N PRO A 49 -13.15 -1.81 -8.23
CA PRO A 49 -13.77 -1.38 -6.97
C PRO A 49 -14.08 -2.54 -6.02
N GLU A 50 -14.48 -3.69 -6.54
CA GLU A 50 -14.79 -4.88 -5.75
C GLU A 50 -13.57 -5.43 -5.02
N ILE A 51 -12.38 -5.38 -5.62
CA ILE A 51 -11.13 -5.81 -4.99
C ILE A 51 -10.72 -4.85 -3.88
N LEU A 52 -10.83 -3.53 -4.13
CA LEU A 52 -10.52 -2.52 -3.12
C LEU A 52 -11.48 -2.60 -1.94
N GLN A 53 -12.77 -2.78 -2.19
CA GLN A 53 -13.77 -2.97 -1.13
C GLN A 53 -13.53 -4.26 -0.33
N ALA A 54 -13.10 -5.34 -1.00
CA ALA A 54 -12.77 -6.58 -0.31
C ALA A 54 -11.50 -6.43 0.56
N ALA A 55 -10.48 -5.73 0.07
CA ALA A 55 -9.28 -5.38 0.82
C ALA A 55 -9.60 -4.49 2.03
N ASP A 56 -10.55 -3.56 1.86
CA ASP A 56 -11.01 -2.66 2.92
C ASP A 56 -11.74 -3.41 4.04
N ARG A 57 -12.60 -4.38 3.71
CA ARG A 57 -13.31 -5.19 4.70
C ARG A 57 -12.41 -5.95 5.67
N ILE A 58 -11.22 -6.35 5.23
CA ILE A 58 -10.23 -7.02 6.09
C ILE A 58 -9.17 -6.05 6.63
N GLY A 59 -9.32 -4.75 6.39
CA GLY A 59 -8.47 -3.69 6.94
C GLY A 59 -7.10 -3.52 6.29
N ILE A 60 -6.74 -4.34 5.29
CA ILE A 60 -5.39 -4.28 4.69
C ILE A 60 -5.16 -3.01 3.87
N ARG A 61 -6.21 -2.36 3.36
CA ARG A 61 -6.08 -1.10 2.62
C ARG A 61 -5.58 0.04 3.51
N THR A 62 -6.00 0.07 4.76
CA THR A 62 -5.73 1.15 5.73
C THR A 62 -4.63 0.82 6.73
N LEU A 63 -3.82 -0.22 6.46
CA LEU A 63 -2.61 -0.46 7.25
C LEU A 63 -1.73 0.79 7.28
N GLY A 64 -1.15 1.13 8.42
CA GLY A 64 -0.33 2.33 8.60
C GLY A 64 -1.11 3.62 8.82
N VAL A 65 -2.44 3.63 8.72
CA VAL A 65 -3.29 4.75 9.15
C VAL A 65 -3.42 4.70 10.68
N PRO A 66 -3.28 5.84 11.39
CA PRO A 66 -3.47 5.88 12.84
C PRO A 66 -4.89 5.47 13.26
N GLU A 67 -4.99 4.81 14.41
CA GLU A 67 -6.26 4.34 14.98
C GLU A 67 -7.26 5.50 15.22
N GLU A 68 -6.75 6.66 15.64
CA GLU A 68 -7.56 7.88 15.83
C GLU A 68 -8.29 8.36 14.57
N PHE A 69 -7.84 7.92 13.38
CA PHE A 69 -8.49 8.18 12.10
C PHE A 69 -9.26 6.97 11.55
N GLY A 70 -9.40 5.92 12.35
CA GLY A 70 -10.11 4.70 11.95
C GLY A 70 -9.26 3.69 11.18
N GLY A 71 -7.94 3.83 11.21
CA GLY A 71 -7.01 2.84 10.67
C GLY A 71 -6.66 1.75 11.67
N MET A 72 -5.76 0.87 11.28
CA MET A 72 -5.34 -0.29 12.08
C MET A 72 -4.04 -0.04 12.85
N GLN A 73 -3.42 1.06 12.72
CA GLN A 73 -2.08 1.40 13.27
C GLN A 73 -1.29 0.22 13.84
N LEU A 74 -0.31 -0.25 13.10
CA LEU A 74 0.55 -1.34 13.51
C LEU A 74 1.57 -0.87 14.57
N ASP A 75 2.05 -1.81 15.38
CA ASP A 75 3.19 -1.56 16.25
C ASP A 75 4.44 -1.19 15.42
N PRO A 76 5.03 -0.01 15.62
CA PRO A 76 6.21 0.44 14.88
C PRO A 76 7.38 -0.54 14.87
N ALA A 77 7.54 -1.33 15.93
CA ALA A 77 8.62 -2.32 16.04
C ALA A 77 8.47 -3.49 15.08
N SER A 78 7.23 -3.80 14.67
CA SER A 78 6.91 -4.95 13.81
C SER A 78 6.21 -4.54 12.48
N GLU A 79 5.95 -3.26 12.29
CA GLU A 79 5.19 -2.73 11.16
C GLU A 79 5.78 -3.14 9.80
N VAL A 80 7.09 -3.00 9.63
CA VAL A 80 7.76 -3.35 8.36
C VAL A 80 7.66 -4.85 8.07
N GLN A 81 7.79 -5.68 9.10
CA GLN A 81 7.62 -7.13 8.96
C GLN A 81 6.18 -7.48 8.58
N THR A 82 5.20 -6.83 9.19
CA THR A 82 3.78 -7.01 8.88
C THR A 82 3.48 -6.59 7.43
N PHE A 83 3.94 -5.43 6.99
CA PHE A 83 3.81 -5.00 5.59
C PHE A 83 4.44 -6.00 4.63
N SER A 84 5.61 -6.53 4.95
CA SER A 84 6.31 -7.51 4.10
C SER A 84 5.50 -8.80 3.96
N VAL A 85 5.01 -9.35 5.06
CA VAL A 85 4.22 -10.59 5.07
C VAL A 85 2.91 -10.42 4.29
N ILE A 86 2.20 -9.31 4.50
CA ILE A 86 0.94 -9.04 3.81
C ILE A 86 1.18 -8.78 2.31
N SER A 87 2.23 -8.02 1.96
CA SER A 87 2.55 -7.74 0.55
C SER A 87 2.95 -9.01 -0.21
N GLU A 88 3.66 -9.94 0.44
CA GLU A 88 4.02 -11.24 -0.14
C GLU A 88 2.77 -12.06 -0.47
N GLU A 89 1.80 -12.13 0.45
CA GLU A 89 0.54 -12.84 0.19
C GLU A 89 -0.27 -12.20 -0.94
N ILE A 90 -0.36 -10.88 -1.00
CA ILE A 90 -1.08 -10.19 -2.08
C ILE A 90 -0.37 -10.42 -3.42
N ALA A 91 0.96 -10.31 -3.44
CA ALA A 91 1.77 -10.49 -4.64
C ALA A 91 1.68 -11.91 -5.22
N ARG A 92 1.39 -12.92 -4.39
CA ARG A 92 1.08 -14.29 -4.83
C ARG A 92 -0.14 -14.33 -5.75
N GLY A 93 -1.11 -13.44 -5.54
CA GLY A 93 -2.30 -13.30 -6.39
C GLY A 93 -2.09 -12.33 -7.55
N ASP A 94 -1.56 -11.15 -7.24
CA ASP A 94 -1.29 -10.10 -8.21
C ASP A 94 -0.24 -9.10 -7.68
N SER A 95 0.88 -8.99 -8.38
CA SER A 95 1.97 -8.11 -7.98
C SER A 95 1.63 -6.63 -8.17
N GLY A 96 0.80 -6.28 -9.15
CA GLY A 96 0.34 -4.91 -9.39
C GLY A 96 -0.55 -4.41 -8.27
N LEU A 97 -1.46 -5.24 -7.78
CA LEU A 97 -2.28 -4.93 -6.61
C LEU A 97 -1.42 -4.77 -5.36
N ALA A 98 -0.44 -5.68 -5.15
CA ALA A 98 0.49 -5.57 -4.03
C ALA A 98 1.25 -4.23 -4.06
N ASP A 99 1.79 -3.83 -5.21
CA ASP A 99 2.48 -2.55 -5.36
C ASP A 99 1.57 -1.37 -4.98
N LYS A 100 0.32 -1.34 -5.45
CA LYS A 100 -0.61 -0.26 -5.16
C LYS A 100 -0.91 -0.14 -3.66
N LEU A 101 -1.14 -1.24 -2.98
CA LEU A 101 -1.40 -1.24 -1.54
C LEU A 101 -0.15 -0.87 -0.74
N VAL A 102 1.02 -1.39 -1.11
CA VAL A 102 2.31 -1.02 -0.49
C VAL A 102 2.60 0.47 -0.64
N GLN A 103 2.35 1.06 -1.82
CA GLN A 103 2.51 2.51 -2.01
C GLN A 103 1.55 3.29 -1.10
N ASN A 104 0.31 2.84 -0.99
CA ASN A 104 -0.68 3.47 -0.10
C ASN A 104 -0.23 3.43 1.38
N TRP A 105 0.25 2.29 1.87
CA TRP A 105 0.77 2.16 3.24
C TRP A 105 1.99 3.05 3.48
N LYS A 106 2.95 3.00 2.56
CA LYS A 106 4.17 3.80 2.63
C LYS A 106 3.88 5.29 2.73
N VAL A 107 2.95 5.80 1.92
CA VAL A 107 2.56 7.22 1.97
C VAL A 107 1.75 7.51 3.24
N SER A 108 0.95 6.58 3.74
CA SER A 108 0.25 6.72 5.03
C SER A 108 1.25 6.85 6.18
N VAL A 109 2.28 6.00 6.23
CA VAL A 109 3.36 6.09 7.23
C VAL A 109 4.12 7.41 7.12
N LEU A 110 4.43 7.86 5.90
CA LEU A 110 5.07 9.15 5.66
C LEU A 110 4.20 10.31 6.17
N LEU A 111 2.91 10.31 5.81
CA LEU A 111 1.94 11.32 6.23
C LEU A 111 1.81 11.36 7.76
N ARG A 112 1.73 10.20 8.41
CA ARG A 112 1.67 10.06 9.88
C ARG A 112 2.91 10.66 10.56
N ASN A 113 4.10 10.38 10.03
CA ASN A 113 5.35 10.68 10.71
C ASN A 113 5.89 12.10 10.44
N VAL A 114 5.63 12.67 9.26
CA VAL A 114 6.26 13.93 8.86
C VAL A 114 5.29 15.04 8.48
N ALA A 115 4.03 14.72 8.17
CA ALA A 115 3.09 15.75 7.76
C ALA A 115 2.50 16.53 8.95
N PRO A 116 2.29 17.83 8.83
CA PRO A 116 1.57 18.61 9.81
C PRO A 116 0.17 18.05 10.09
N ARG A 117 -0.32 18.23 11.32
CA ARG A 117 -1.58 17.66 11.79
C ARG A 117 -2.78 17.98 10.89
N HIS A 118 -2.86 19.22 10.36
CA HIS A 118 -3.96 19.63 9.49
C HIS A 118 -4.03 18.83 8.18
N LEU A 119 -2.87 18.36 7.65
CA LEU A 119 -2.84 17.48 6.48
C LEU A 119 -3.27 16.05 6.82
N GLN A 120 -2.89 15.54 7.99
CA GLN A 120 -3.38 14.25 8.47
C GLN A 120 -4.90 14.27 8.64
N GLN A 121 -5.45 15.32 9.26
CA GLN A 121 -6.89 15.54 9.44
C GLN A 121 -7.65 15.69 8.10
N ARG A 122 -6.98 16.18 7.07
CA ARG A 122 -7.57 16.31 5.73
C ARG A 122 -7.61 14.99 4.97
N TRP A 123 -6.53 14.20 5.03
CA TRP A 123 -6.34 13.08 4.12
C TRP A 123 -6.72 11.72 4.70
N PHE A 124 -6.46 11.47 5.98
CA PHE A 124 -6.80 10.17 6.57
C PHE A 124 -8.31 9.88 6.61
N PRO A 125 -9.20 10.82 7.00
CA PRO A 125 -10.63 10.55 6.95
C PRO A 125 -11.12 10.26 5.53
N ARG A 126 -10.55 10.91 4.52
CA ARG A 126 -10.88 10.62 3.12
C ARG A 126 -10.39 9.24 2.69
N LEU A 127 -9.17 8.88 3.08
CA LEU A 127 -8.62 7.56 2.79
C LEU A 127 -9.45 6.45 3.43
N VAL A 128 -9.85 6.61 4.69
CA VAL A 128 -10.65 5.61 5.41
C VAL A 128 -12.08 5.54 4.89
N GLY A 129 -12.70 6.69 4.60
CA GLY A 129 -14.10 6.76 4.19
C GLY A 129 -14.39 6.40 2.73
N ASP A 130 -13.38 6.36 1.87
CA ASP A 130 -13.53 6.07 0.43
C ASP A 130 -12.60 4.92 0.00
N PRO A 131 -13.13 3.69 -0.16
CA PRO A 131 -12.34 2.55 -0.60
C PRO A 131 -11.65 2.73 -1.96
N GLY A 132 -12.19 3.58 -2.82
CA GLY A 132 -11.59 3.92 -4.12
C GLY A 132 -10.46 4.94 -4.05
N PHE A 133 -10.29 5.62 -2.90
CA PHE A 133 -9.23 6.60 -2.73
C PHE A 133 -7.95 5.95 -2.22
N LEU A 134 -6.87 6.12 -2.96
CA LEU A 134 -5.53 5.65 -2.61
C LEU A 134 -4.53 6.81 -2.64
N LEU A 135 -3.52 6.70 -1.80
CA LEU A 135 -2.37 7.60 -1.81
C LEU A 135 -1.29 7.06 -2.74
N ALA A 136 -0.61 7.93 -3.43
CA ALA A 136 0.47 7.57 -4.35
C ALA A 136 1.74 8.36 -4.04
N HIS A 137 2.88 7.73 -4.30
CA HIS A 137 4.19 8.33 -4.14
C HIS A 137 4.81 8.64 -5.51
N CYS A 138 4.77 9.89 -5.92
CA CYS A 138 5.37 10.38 -7.16
C CYS A 138 6.81 10.80 -6.90
N LEU A 139 7.76 9.91 -7.11
CA LEU A 139 9.16 10.14 -6.77
C LEU A 139 10.08 10.30 -7.99
N THR A 140 9.72 9.71 -9.12
CA THR A 140 10.53 9.74 -10.34
C THR A 140 10.39 11.09 -11.04
N GLU A 141 11.52 11.65 -11.46
CA GLU A 141 11.63 12.87 -12.26
C GLU A 141 12.23 12.55 -13.64
N PRO A 142 12.03 13.40 -14.66
CA PRO A 142 12.62 13.18 -15.99
C PRO A 142 14.14 13.03 -15.99
N ARG A 143 14.85 13.63 -15.02
CA ARG A 143 16.30 13.61 -14.89
C ARG A 143 16.82 12.68 -13.82
N GLY A 144 15.94 12.04 -13.04
CA GLY A 144 16.33 11.20 -11.93
C GLY A 144 15.50 9.93 -11.89
N ALA A 145 16.13 8.78 -11.79
CA ALA A 145 15.51 7.48 -11.67
C ALA A 145 16.06 6.72 -10.46
N SER A 146 16.72 5.61 -10.66
CA SER A 146 17.30 4.79 -9.58
C SER A 146 18.45 5.45 -8.85
N ASP A 147 19.14 6.40 -9.48
CA ASP A 147 20.24 7.19 -8.92
C ASP A 147 19.84 7.98 -7.65
N ARG A 148 18.57 8.36 -7.49
CA ARG A 148 18.06 9.00 -6.26
C ARG A 148 18.19 8.12 -4.99
N TRP A 149 18.36 6.82 -5.15
CA TRP A 149 18.58 5.90 -4.05
C TRP A 149 20.05 5.80 -3.64
N LEU A 150 20.93 6.40 -4.44
CA LEU A 150 22.35 6.41 -4.16
C LEU A 150 22.68 7.65 -3.32
N PRO A 151 23.60 7.55 -2.36
CA PRO A 151 23.94 8.65 -1.46
C PRO A 151 24.84 9.69 -2.16
N TYR A 152 24.45 10.14 -3.34
CA TYR A 152 25.17 11.22 -4.03
C TYR A 152 24.83 12.57 -3.43
N ASN A 153 25.81 13.22 -2.89
CA ASN A 153 25.71 14.60 -2.42
C ASN A 153 26.25 15.57 -3.49
N VAL A 154 25.63 15.52 -4.68
CA VAL A 154 25.99 16.41 -5.80
C VAL A 154 24.74 17.16 -6.25
N PRO A 155 24.88 18.46 -6.62
CA PRO A 155 23.72 19.28 -7.02
C PRO A 155 22.92 18.70 -8.19
N GLU A 156 23.58 17.99 -9.08
CA GLU A 156 22.97 17.36 -10.26
C GLU A 156 22.01 16.21 -9.90
N ALA A 157 22.21 15.55 -8.75
CA ALA A 157 21.35 14.50 -8.24
C ALA A 157 20.19 15.03 -7.40
N ALA A 158 20.16 16.35 -7.11
CA ALA A 158 19.10 16.95 -6.32
C ALA A 158 17.78 16.93 -7.08
N MET A 159 16.68 16.64 -6.37
CA MET A 159 15.33 16.75 -6.91
C MET A 159 15.01 18.19 -7.34
N GLN A 160 14.44 18.33 -8.53
CA GLN A 160 14.09 19.61 -9.12
C GLN A 160 12.61 19.96 -8.97
N THR A 161 11.77 18.97 -8.65
CA THR A 161 10.36 19.21 -8.36
C THR A 161 10.20 20.12 -7.15
N LYS A 162 9.45 21.21 -7.32
CA LYS A 162 9.19 22.21 -6.29
C LYS A 162 7.70 22.38 -6.09
N ALA A 163 7.25 22.34 -4.83
CA ALA A 163 5.93 22.81 -4.46
C ALA A 163 5.96 24.33 -4.27
N ARG A 164 4.96 25.03 -4.81
CA ARG A 164 4.69 26.44 -4.50
C ARG A 164 3.36 26.49 -3.75
N LEU A 165 3.37 27.18 -2.62
CA LEU A 165 2.18 27.50 -1.85
C LEU A 165 1.44 28.68 -2.49
#